data_73d1a43232165f8e5f92fdd5923b20c8
#
_entry.id   73d1a43232165f8e5f92fdd5923b20c8
#
_cell.length_a   1.000
_cell.length_b   1.000
_cell.length_c   1.000
_cell.angle_alpha   90.00
_cell.angle_beta   90.00
_cell.angle_gamma   90.00
#
_symmetry.space_group_name_H-M   'P 1'
#
loop_
_entity.id
_entity.type
_entity.pdbx_description
1 polymer ?
#
loop_
_entity_poly.entity_id
_entity_poly.type
_entity_poly.pdbx_seq_one_letter_code
_entity_poly.pdbx_strand_id
1 'polypeptide(L)'
;MRRENTTGLILIALGVLFLLGRFIEGAFAWPLFVLLPGLALLVWAFVGRKEAAGLAVPGAIVTTVGLILFVQSLTNTFETWSYAWGLVLASVGVGTWLYGVLSEHPGRQRDGIRTATLGLVLFAAFGVFFQFFIFGDLAGTWVWQWLLPILLIGGGAYLLSRERPDRA
;
A
#
# COMPACT_ATOMS: atom_id res chain seq x y z
N MET A 1 -26.92 21.22 10.89
CA MET A 1 -27.23 20.33 9.74
C MET A 1 -27.61 18.98 10.29
N ARG A 2 -28.80 18.46 9.96
CA ARG A 2 -29.29 17.20 10.50
C ARG A 2 -28.46 16.05 9.92
N ARG A 3 -28.13 15.06 10.76
CA ARG A 3 -27.34 13.87 10.41
C ARG A 3 -27.85 13.14 9.14
N GLU A 4 -29.16 13.17 8.96
CA GLU A 4 -29.86 12.58 7.80
C GLU A 4 -29.49 13.24 6.45
N ASN A 5 -29.25 14.56 6.43
CA ASN A 5 -28.87 15.25 5.20
C ASN A 5 -27.45 14.91 4.77
N THR A 6 -26.55 14.61 5.71
CA THR A 6 -25.15 14.21 5.43
C THR A 6 -25.11 12.83 4.79
N THR A 7 -25.92 11.89 5.31
CA THR A 7 -26.01 10.53 4.74
C THR A 7 -26.59 10.57 3.31
N GLY A 8 -27.64 11.37 3.09
CA GLY A 8 -28.20 11.56 1.76
C GLY A 8 -27.21 12.18 0.75
N LEU A 9 -26.43 13.15 1.19
CA LEU A 9 -25.38 13.77 0.36
C LEU A 9 -24.28 12.77 -0.01
N ILE A 10 -23.87 11.93 0.94
CA ILE A 10 -22.85 10.87 0.70
C ILE A 10 -23.38 9.87 -0.31
N LEU A 11 -24.65 9.42 -0.16
CA LEU A 11 -25.26 8.46 -1.10
C LEU A 11 -25.42 9.05 -2.50
N ILE A 12 -25.80 10.32 -2.60
CA ILE A 12 -25.89 11.03 -3.90
C ILE A 12 -24.50 11.16 -4.53
N ALA A 13 -23.48 11.56 -3.76
CA ALA A 13 -22.11 11.67 -4.24
C ALA A 13 -21.56 10.33 -4.73
N LEU A 14 -21.81 9.24 -3.99
CA LEU A 14 -21.47 7.88 -4.41
C LEU A 14 -22.24 7.47 -5.67
N GLY A 15 -23.52 7.75 -5.76
CA GLY A 15 -24.35 7.45 -6.94
C GLY A 15 -23.86 8.20 -8.19
N VAL A 16 -23.56 9.49 -8.06
CA VAL A 16 -23.00 10.31 -9.14
C VAL A 16 -21.63 9.81 -9.55
N LEU A 17 -20.77 9.46 -8.59
CA LEU A 17 -19.46 8.89 -8.85
C LEU A 17 -19.58 7.56 -9.63
N PHE A 18 -20.52 6.68 -9.23
CA PHE A 18 -20.81 5.44 -9.93
C PHE A 18 -21.35 5.65 -11.36
N LEU A 19 -22.23 6.63 -11.55
CA LEU A 19 -22.76 6.97 -12.86
C LEU A 19 -21.68 7.55 -13.78
N LEU A 20 -20.84 8.45 -13.26
CA LEU A 20 -19.70 9.01 -14.02
C LEU A 20 -18.73 7.90 -14.45
N GLY A 21 -18.50 6.91 -13.59
CA GLY A 21 -17.64 5.75 -13.93
C GLY A 21 -18.18 4.92 -15.09
N ARG A 22 -19.48 4.90 -15.29
CA ARG A 22 -20.09 4.15 -16.38
C ARG A 22 -19.97 4.85 -17.75
N PHE A 23 -19.78 6.17 -17.74
CA PHE A 23 -19.55 6.96 -18.96
C PHE A 23 -18.09 6.98 -19.40
N ILE A 24 -17.16 6.60 -18.52
CA ILE A 24 -15.74 6.53 -18.86
C ILE A 24 -15.44 5.07 -19.23
N GLU A 25 -15.78 4.69 -20.46
CA GLU A 25 -15.43 3.39 -21.01
C GLU A 25 -13.90 3.31 -21.20
N GLY A 26 -13.22 2.60 -20.30
CA GLY A 26 -11.79 2.35 -20.39
C GLY A 26 -11.22 1.70 -19.12
N ALA A 27 -10.22 0.85 -19.29
CA ALA A 27 -9.49 0.19 -18.20
C ALA A 27 -8.90 1.17 -17.16
N PHE A 28 -8.88 2.47 -17.50
CA PHE A 28 -8.28 3.54 -16.68
C PHE A 28 -9.24 4.19 -15.68
N ALA A 29 -10.55 3.94 -15.81
CA ALA A 29 -11.56 4.67 -15.03
C ALA A 29 -11.74 4.11 -13.62
N TRP A 30 -11.72 2.80 -13.47
CA TRP A 30 -12.02 2.17 -12.19
C TRP A 30 -11.00 2.50 -11.06
N PRO A 31 -9.67 2.65 -11.31
CA PRO A 31 -8.76 3.04 -10.24
C PRO A 31 -9.01 4.45 -9.71
N LEU A 32 -9.59 5.33 -10.53
CA LEU A 32 -9.95 6.68 -10.12
C LEU A 32 -11.02 6.68 -9.02
N PHE A 33 -11.90 5.67 -8.98
CA PHE A 33 -12.87 5.51 -7.89
C PHE A 33 -12.22 5.29 -6.53
N VAL A 34 -10.99 4.76 -6.50
CA VAL A 34 -10.20 4.60 -5.30
C VAL A 34 -9.34 5.85 -5.06
N LEU A 35 -8.72 6.36 -6.11
CA LEU A 35 -7.79 7.50 -6.03
C LEU A 35 -8.48 8.79 -5.59
N LEU A 36 -9.64 9.13 -6.18
CA LEU A 36 -10.33 10.39 -5.90
C LEU A 36 -10.81 10.52 -4.44
N PRO A 37 -11.45 9.51 -3.82
CA PRO A 37 -11.76 9.56 -2.39
C PRO A 37 -10.53 9.71 -1.50
N GLY A 38 -9.42 9.06 -1.86
CA GLY A 38 -8.16 9.19 -1.14
C GLY A 38 -7.64 10.63 -1.17
N LEU A 39 -7.60 11.23 -2.36
CA LEU A 39 -7.22 12.63 -2.54
C LEU A 39 -8.18 13.58 -1.80
N ALA A 40 -9.48 13.33 -1.83
CA ALA A 40 -10.46 14.13 -1.10
C ALA A 40 -10.20 14.10 0.42
N LEU A 41 -9.87 12.94 0.99
CA LEU A 41 -9.49 12.82 2.40
C LEU A 41 -8.21 13.60 2.72
N LEU A 42 -7.20 13.55 1.85
CA LEU A 42 -5.98 14.34 2.03
C LEU A 42 -6.26 15.84 1.97
N VAL A 43 -7.01 16.29 0.96
CA VAL A 43 -7.41 17.70 0.86
C VAL A 43 -8.14 18.16 2.12
N TRP A 44 -9.07 17.33 2.61
CA TRP A 44 -9.80 17.65 3.85
C TRP A 44 -8.87 17.69 5.07
N ALA A 45 -7.90 16.79 5.17
CA ALA A 45 -6.90 16.84 6.23
C ALA A 45 -6.10 18.15 6.21
N PHE A 46 -5.72 18.64 5.01
CA PHE A 46 -4.98 19.90 4.86
C PHE A 46 -5.84 21.13 5.17
N VAL A 47 -7.10 21.15 4.70
CA VAL A 47 -8.01 22.28 4.92
C VAL A 47 -8.44 22.37 6.37
N GLY A 48 -8.79 21.24 7.00
CA GLY A 48 -9.26 21.16 8.38
C GLY A 48 -8.15 21.18 9.42
N ARG A 49 -6.87 21.15 8.98
CA ARG A 49 -5.68 21.22 9.86
C ARG A 49 -5.79 20.30 11.07
N LYS A 50 -5.67 20.87 12.30
CA LYS A 50 -5.65 20.09 13.56
C LYS A 50 -6.90 19.22 13.76
N GLU A 51 -8.08 19.70 13.38
CA GLU A 51 -9.36 19.00 13.60
C GLU A 51 -9.52 17.81 12.66
N ALA A 52 -9.01 17.92 11.44
CA ALA A 52 -9.11 16.87 10.40
C ALA A 52 -7.78 16.14 10.16
N ALA A 53 -6.71 16.44 10.91
CA ALA A 53 -5.39 15.85 10.73
C ALA A 53 -5.41 14.31 10.73
N GLY A 54 -6.30 13.69 11.49
CA GLY A 54 -6.47 12.24 11.53
C GLY A 54 -6.83 11.59 10.19
N LEU A 55 -7.41 12.37 9.26
CA LEU A 55 -7.73 11.89 7.90
C LEU A 55 -6.50 11.76 7.00
N ALA A 56 -5.35 12.32 7.40
CA ALA A 56 -4.11 12.21 6.64
C ALA A 56 -3.64 10.76 6.46
N VAL A 57 -3.81 9.91 7.48
CA VAL A 57 -3.39 8.50 7.41
C VAL A 57 -4.28 7.71 6.43
N PRO A 58 -5.61 7.62 6.61
CA PRO A 58 -6.46 6.91 5.66
C PRO A 58 -6.40 7.54 4.26
N GLY A 59 -6.30 8.87 4.17
CA GLY A 59 -6.14 9.57 2.89
C GLY A 59 -4.87 9.14 2.15
N ALA A 60 -3.72 9.07 2.84
CA ALA A 60 -2.47 8.62 2.24
C ALA A 60 -2.55 7.16 1.77
N ILE A 61 -3.14 6.27 2.59
CA ILE A 61 -3.30 4.85 2.23
C ILE A 61 -4.16 4.71 0.98
N VAL A 62 -5.36 5.27 0.99
CA VAL A 62 -6.32 5.13 -0.12
C VAL A 62 -5.77 5.77 -1.40
N THR A 63 -5.11 6.93 -1.31
CA THR A 63 -4.46 7.59 -2.45
C THR A 63 -3.35 6.70 -3.03
N THR A 64 -2.50 6.12 -2.18
CA THR A 64 -1.41 5.24 -2.64
C THR A 64 -1.94 3.97 -3.29
N VAL A 65 -2.94 3.32 -2.70
CA VAL A 65 -3.60 2.16 -3.31
C VAL A 65 -4.21 2.53 -4.66
N GLY A 66 -4.95 3.64 -4.74
CA GLY A 66 -5.53 4.13 -5.99
C GLY A 66 -4.47 4.43 -7.05
N LEU A 67 -3.32 5.01 -6.66
CA LEU A 67 -2.21 5.29 -7.57
C LEU A 67 -1.55 4.01 -8.07
N ILE A 68 -1.30 3.04 -7.18
CA ILE A 68 -0.76 1.73 -7.56
C ILE A 68 -1.68 1.05 -8.58
N LEU A 69 -2.98 0.98 -8.28
CA LEU A 69 -3.97 0.39 -9.17
C LEU A 69 -4.05 1.13 -10.52
N PHE A 70 -3.93 2.45 -10.50
CA PHE A 70 -3.91 3.27 -11.70
C PHE A 70 -2.70 2.95 -12.59
N VAL A 71 -1.50 2.91 -12.01
CA VAL A 71 -0.27 2.55 -12.74
C VAL A 71 -0.35 1.11 -13.28
N GLN A 72 -0.78 0.15 -12.46
CA GLN A 72 -0.94 -1.24 -12.86
C GLN A 72 -1.97 -1.43 -13.98
N SER A 73 -3.04 -0.64 -13.95
CA SER A 73 -4.05 -0.63 -15.01
C SER A 73 -3.51 -0.06 -16.33
N LEU A 74 -2.62 0.96 -16.25
CA LEU A 74 -1.96 1.54 -17.42
C LEU A 74 -0.92 0.58 -18.05
N THR A 75 -0.15 -0.09 -17.20
CA THR A 75 0.96 -0.95 -17.63
C THR A 75 0.57 -2.40 -17.80
N ASN A 76 -0.65 -2.78 -17.37
CA ASN A 76 -1.14 -4.16 -17.33
C ASN A 76 -0.21 -5.11 -16.54
N THR A 77 0.42 -4.59 -15.47
CA THR A 77 1.43 -5.30 -14.65
C THR A 77 0.93 -5.55 -13.24
N PHE A 78 -0.22 -6.24 -13.10
CA PHE A 78 -0.80 -6.53 -11.79
C PHE A 78 0.07 -7.46 -10.92
N GLU A 79 1.01 -8.20 -11.53
CA GLU A 79 1.99 -9.04 -10.82
C GLU A 79 2.84 -8.24 -9.83
N THR A 80 3.06 -6.95 -10.11
CA THR A 80 3.82 -6.04 -9.25
C THR A 80 3.18 -5.83 -7.87
N TRP A 81 1.91 -6.27 -7.70
CA TRP A 81 1.23 -6.25 -6.41
C TRP A 81 1.96 -7.09 -5.36
N SER A 82 2.71 -8.11 -5.79
CA SER A 82 3.53 -8.97 -4.92
C SER A 82 4.51 -8.20 -4.03
N TYR A 83 4.97 -7.02 -4.46
CA TYR A 83 5.86 -6.14 -3.69
C TYR A 83 5.32 -4.71 -3.48
N ALA A 84 4.29 -4.31 -4.25
CA ALA A 84 3.69 -2.96 -4.16
C ALA A 84 3.05 -2.67 -2.79
N TRP A 85 2.66 -3.70 -2.02
CA TRP A 85 2.16 -3.55 -0.65
C TRP A 85 3.16 -2.83 0.28
N GLY A 86 4.47 -2.91 0.00
CA GLY A 86 5.48 -2.14 0.71
C GLY A 86 5.28 -0.62 0.58
N LEU A 87 4.78 -0.14 -0.58
CA LEU A 87 4.39 1.25 -0.77
C LEU A 87 3.16 1.63 0.06
N VAL A 88 2.22 0.69 0.24
CA VAL A 88 1.07 0.92 1.13
C VAL A 88 1.54 1.10 2.57
N LEU A 89 2.50 0.29 3.03
CA LEU A 89 3.12 0.48 4.35
C LEU A 89 3.87 1.82 4.43
N ALA A 90 4.60 2.20 3.38
CA ALA A 90 5.26 3.50 3.32
C ALA A 90 4.24 4.66 3.40
N SER A 91 3.07 4.52 2.78
CA SER A 91 2.01 5.52 2.83
C SER A 91 1.40 5.71 4.22
N VAL A 92 1.33 4.65 5.04
CA VAL A 92 0.98 4.76 6.47
C VAL A 92 1.98 5.69 7.17
N GLY A 93 3.27 5.53 6.88
CA GLY A 93 4.33 6.39 7.40
C GLY A 93 4.18 7.84 6.94
N VAL A 94 3.94 8.06 5.65
CA VAL A 94 3.70 9.40 5.09
C VAL A 94 2.46 10.04 5.71
N GLY A 95 1.36 9.32 5.83
CA GLY A 95 0.13 9.79 6.48
C GLY A 95 0.35 10.14 7.95
N THR A 96 1.14 9.33 8.68
CA THR A 96 1.49 9.58 10.09
C THR A 96 2.39 10.82 10.22
N TRP A 97 3.33 10.99 9.30
CA TRP A 97 4.16 12.19 9.23
C TRP A 97 3.32 13.45 8.96
N LEU A 98 2.43 13.41 7.96
CA LEU A 98 1.49 14.50 7.66
C LEU A 98 0.61 14.83 8.86
N TYR A 99 0.07 13.80 9.53
CA TYR A 99 -0.67 13.98 10.77
C TYR A 99 0.17 14.73 11.82
N GLY A 100 1.43 14.33 12.00
CA GLY A 100 2.36 14.98 12.93
C GLY A 100 2.65 16.44 12.57
N VAL A 101 2.74 16.75 11.27
CA VAL A 101 2.93 18.13 10.78
C VAL A 101 1.68 18.97 11.02
N LEU A 102 0.50 18.48 10.63
CA LEU A 102 -0.76 19.20 10.74
C LEU A 102 -1.20 19.42 12.20
N SER A 103 -0.88 18.47 13.08
CA SER A 103 -1.20 18.53 14.52
C SER A 103 -0.08 19.10 15.40
N GLU A 104 1.05 19.51 14.79
CA GLU A 104 2.22 20.06 15.49
C GLU A 104 2.82 19.10 16.55
N HIS A 105 2.83 17.78 16.25
CA HIS A 105 3.39 16.75 17.12
C HIS A 105 4.70 16.18 16.57
N PRO A 106 5.89 16.67 17.05
CA PRO A 106 7.19 16.24 16.52
C PRO A 106 7.47 14.74 16.67
N GLY A 107 6.95 14.09 17.72
CA GLY A 107 7.09 12.65 17.93
C GLY A 107 6.47 11.86 16.79
N ARG A 108 5.26 12.21 16.38
CA ARG A 108 4.54 11.57 15.27
C ARG A 108 5.24 11.75 13.93
N GLN A 109 5.91 12.89 13.72
CA GLN A 109 6.69 13.11 12.49
C GLN A 109 7.85 12.12 12.38
N ARG A 110 8.57 11.88 13.50
CA ARG A 110 9.68 10.90 13.52
C ARG A 110 9.20 9.47 13.31
N ASP A 111 8.10 9.09 13.95
CA ASP A 111 7.49 7.77 13.81
C ASP A 111 7.02 7.56 12.36
N GLY A 112 6.40 8.58 11.77
CA GLY A 112 5.98 8.56 10.36
C GLY A 112 7.15 8.34 9.41
N ILE A 113 8.26 9.07 9.57
CA ILE A 113 9.47 8.89 8.75
C ILE A 113 10.02 7.48 8.90
N ARG A 114 10.11 6.95 10.12
CA ARG A 114 10.60 5.57 10.34
C ARG A 114 9.73 4.54 9.64
N THR A 115 8.41 4.66 9.78
CA THR A 115 7.46 3.74 9.12
C THR A 115 7.53 3.86 7.61
N ALA A 116 7.63 5.07 7.06
CA ALA A 116 7.79 5.30 5.63
C ALA A 116 9.09 4.67 5.10
N THR A 117 10.20 4.88 5.80
CA THR A 117 11.49 4.28 5.44
C THR A 117 11.43 2.76 5.46
N LEU A 118 10.83 2.17 6.50
CA LEU A 118 10.66 0.72 6.60
C LEU A 118 9.83 0.18 5.44
N GLY A 119 8.72 0.83 5.09
CA GLY A 119 7.89 0.45 3.94
C GLY A 119 8.66 0.53 2.62
N LEU A 120 9.46 1.57 2.40
CA LEU A 120 10.30 1.72 1.21
C LEU A 120 11.42 0.66 1.15
N VAL A 121 12.04 0.34 2.27
CA VAL A 121 13.07 -0.73 2.34
C VAL A 121 12.44 -2.08 2.01
N LEU A 122 11.27 -2.38 2.57
CA LEU A 122 10.55 -3.62 2.24
C LEU A 122 10.13 -3.64 0.77
N PHE A 123 9.60 -2.55 0.23
CA PHE A 123 9.28 -2.44 -1.19
C PHE A 123 10.50 -2.73 -2.07
N ALA A 124 11.64 -2.11 -1.77
CA ALA A 124 12.86 -2.32 -2.54
C ALA A 124 13.40 -3.76 -2.40
N ALA A 125 13.44 -4.30 -1.17
CA ALA A 125 13.92 -5.66 -0.91
C ALA A 125 13.06 -6.71 -1.61
N PHE A 126 11.74 -6.63 -1.44
CA PHE A 126 10.82 -7.54 -2.12
C PHE A 126 10.77 -7.30 -3.62
N GLY A 127 10.83 -6.04 -4.07
CA GLY A 127 10.90 -5.70 -5.49
C GLY A 127 12.11 -6.34 -6.17
N VAL A 128 13.30 -6.20 -5.59
CA VAL A 128 14.51 -6.86 -6.07
C VAL A 128 14.36 -8.37 -6.04
N PHE A 129 13.89 -8.93 -4.92
CA PHE A 129 13.68 -10.36 -4.79
C PHE A 129 12.74 -10.91 -5.87
N PHE A 130 11.54 -10.33 -6.01
CA PHE A 130 10.57 -10.80 -7.00
C PHE A 130 11.05 -10.58 -8.42
N GLN A 131 11.69 -9.44 -8.71
CA GLN A 131 12.17 -9.13 -10.05
C GLN A 131 13.30 -10.06 -10.49
N PHE A 132 14.25 -10.39 -9.59
CA PHE A 132 15.38 -11.24 -9.96
C PHE A 132 15.07 -12.74 -9.85
N PHE A 133 14.31 -13.17 -8.84
CA PHE A 133 14.13 -14.59 -8.57
C PHE A 133 12.84 -15.17 -9.15
N ILE A 134 11.81 -14.35 -9.38
CA ILE A 134 10.50 -14.84 -9.82
C ILE A 134 10.17 -14.40 -11.24
N PHE A 135 10.39 -13.13 -11.57
CA PHE A 135 10.03 -12.57 -12.89
C PHE A 135 11.22 -12.41 -13.85
N GLY A 136 12.46 -12.48 -13.36
CA GLY A 136 13.65 -12.35 -14.20
C GLY A 136 13.98 -13.61 -15.00
N ASP A 137 14.84 -13.45 -16.02
CA ASP A 137 15.33 -14.56 -16.87
C ASP A 137 16.04 -15.68 -16.07
N LEU A 138 16.50 -15.40 -14.85
CA LEU A 138 17.04 -16.40 -13.93
C LEU A 138 15.96 -17.38 -13.43
N ALA A 139 14.68 -16.96 -13.38
CA ALA A 139 13.56 -17.84 -13.04
C ALA A 139 13.23 -18.81 -14.17
N GLY A 140 13.61 -18.50 -15.41
CA GLY A 140 13.44 -19.39 -16.58
C GLY A 140 14.40 -20.58 -16.61
N THR A 141 15.44 -20.57 -15.81
CA THR A 141 16.33 -21.75 -15.71
C THR A 141 15.71 -22.73 -14.73
N TRP A 142 15.33 -23.91 -15.24
CA TRP A 142 14.79 -25.06 -14.48
C TRP A 142 15.56 -25.34 -13.16
N VAL A 143 16.85 -25.02 -13.11
CA VAL A 143 17.73 -25.18 -11.96
C VAL A 143 17.26 -24.32 -10.77
N TRP A 144 16.91 -23.06 -10.96
CA TRP A 144 16.53 -22.15 -9.87
C TRP A 144 15.13 -22.41 -9.30
N GLN A 145 14.22 -22.93 -10.13
CA GLN A 145 12.88 -23.28 -9.68
C GLN A 145 12.90 -24.42 -8.63
N TRP A 146 13.90 -25.30 -8.71
CA TRP A 146 14.05 -26.42 -7.77
C TRP A 146 15.07 -26.15 -6.67
N LEU A 147 16.14 -25.42 -6.97
CA LEU A 147 17.26 -25.24 -6.05
C LEU A 147 16.86 -24.36 -4.85
N LEU A 148 16.08 -23.31 -5.06
CA LEU A 148 15.65 -22.41 -4.00
C LEU A 148 14.71 -23.07 -2.97
N PRO A 149 13.65 -23.79 -3.35
CA PRO A 149 12.82 -24.54 -2.40
C PRO A 149 13.61 -25.61 -1.65
N ILE A 150 14.50 -26.33 -2.34
CA ILE A 150 15.34 -27.37 -1.72
C ILE A 150 16.28 -26.76 -0.67
N LEU A 151 16.91 -25.62 -0.98
CA LEU A 151 17.77 -24.90 -0.02
C LEU A 151 16.99 -24.40 1.20
N LEU A 152 15.78 -23.86 0.98
CA LEU A 152 14.92 -23.39 2.07
C LEU A 152 14.47 -24.56 2.96
N ILE A 153 14.06 -25.67 2.37
CA ILE A 153 13.65 -26.87 3.13
C ILE A 153 14.86 -27.45 3.86
N GLY A 154 16.01 -27.58 3.18
CA GLY A 154 17.24 -28.09 3.79
C GLY A 154 17.77 -27.20 4.92
N GLY A 155 17.74 -25.88 4.70
CA GLY A 155 18.11 -24.88 5.71
C GLY A 155 17.17 -24.91 6.92
N GLY A 156 15.86 -25.00 6.68
CA GLY A 156 14.85 -25.14 7.75
C GLY A 156 15.03 -26.43 8.54
N ALA A 157 15.24 -27.57 7.87
CA ALA A 157 15.50 -28.87 8.52
C ALA A 157 16.81 -28.82 9.33
N TYR A 158 17.85 -28.18 8.80
CA TYR A 158 19.13 -28.01 9.52
C TYR A 158 18.95 -27.18 10.80
N LEU A 159 18.21 -26.05 10.72
CA LEU A 159 17.93 -25.23 11.91
C LEU A 159 17.11 -25.97 12.95
N LEU A 160 16.09 -26.73 12.54
CA LEU A 160 15.29 -27.57 13.45
C LEU A 160 16.09 -28.69 14.09
N SER A 161 17.08 -29.28 13.38
CA SER A 161 17.96 -30.28 13.93
C SER A 161 18.95 -29.72 14.95
N ARG A 162 19.26 -28.44 14.87
CA ARG A 162 20.19 -27.73 15.76
C ARG A 162 19.55 -27.29 17.09
N GLU A 163 18.23 -27.18 17.12
CA GLU A 163 17.46 -26.75 18.31
C GLU A 163 17.14 -27.93 19.27
N ARG A 164 17.85 -29.06 19.17
CA ARG A 164 17.78 -30.10 20.19
C ARG A 164 19.06 -30.12 21.05
N PRO A 165 19.14 -29.25 22.08
CA PRO A 165 19.89 -29.63 23.27
C PRO A 165 18.91 -29.76 24.45
N ASP A 166 18.98 -30.94 25.06
CA ASP A 166 18.79 -31.18 26.48
C ASP A 166 17.49 -30.74 27.14
N ARG A 167 16.49 -31.60 27.05
CA ARG A 167 15.59 -31.80 28.19
C ARG A 167 15.72 -33.25 28.65
N ALA A 168 16.72 -33.45 29.51
CA ALA A 168 16.75 -34.51 30.53
C ALA A 168 16.67 -33.83 31.88
#